data_6d3574e0f21970119968c30a8632c27a
#
_entry.id   6d3574e0f21970119968c30a8632c27a
#
_cell.length_a   1.000
_cell.length_b   1.000
_cell.length_c   1.000
_cell.angle_alpha   90.00
_cell.angle_beta   90.00
_cell.angle_gamma   90.00
#
_symmetry.space_group_name_H-M   'P 1'
#
loop_
_entity.id
_entity.type
_entity.pdbx_description
1 polymer ?
#
loop_
_entity_poly.entity_id
_entity_poly.type
_entity_poly.pdbx_seq_one_letter_code
_entity_poly.pdbx_strand_id
1 'polypeptide(L)'
;LFTKKICGNMIRDLMKTRNFHQIMIGVNPYEEWDNIAKKLSTACYLWAGDVAKWDGSMLPQVQRAIFDLLLSKYKGYYSAIFKHILESTIHSLIAMNDDVVLSTHSMPSGSYLTAMLNSLVNKFYTAMWFYREMKAHGQQPTVTKFWAVVVDYVYGDDKLNAILDQNLNFLNAITMRDFFQSIGMDFTDANKKPIVNEAQNIEDVTFLKRSFVFHHILGKVMCPLDWNTLSTSMQWIDKTKEVDVVMRDKLNAFQRELYLYPDYEVRLGDFRKRISKFNVTLEELPSCYLRNVYSNVSEEFLYY
;
A
#
# COMPACT_ATOMS: atom_id res chain seq x y z
N LEU A 1 -18.08 14.31 -3.68
CA LEU A 1 -19.29 13.71 -3.06
C LEU A 1 -20.05 12.81 -4.06
N PHE A 2 -20.22 13.23 -5.30
CA PHE A 2 -20.95 12.49 -6.34
C PHE A 2 -20.28 11.14 -6.69
N THR A 3 -18.97 11.12 -6.95
CA THR A 3 -18.20 9.91 -7.22
C THR A 3 -18.32 8.89 -6.09
N LYS A 4 -18.29 9.33 -4.83
CA LYS A 4 -18.48 8.47 -3.65
C LYS A 4 -19.87 7.79 -3.66
N LYS A 5 -20.92 8.51 -4.08
CA LYS A 5 -22.28 7.91 -4.18
C LYS A 5 -22.35 6.79 -5.23
N ILE A 6 -21.68 6.97 -6.36
CA ILE A 6 -21.71 6.01 -7.49
C ILE A 6 -20.79 4.81 -7.21
N CYS A 7 -19.57 5.06 -6.72
CA CYS A 7 -18.52 4.04 -6.63
C CYS A 7 -18.33 3.47 -5.20
N GLY A 8 -18.99 4.04 -4.20
CA GLY A 8 -18.75 3.69 -2.81
C GLY A 8 -19.04 2.23 -2.46
N ASN A 9 -20.08 1.64 -3.03
CA ASN A 9 -20.38 0.22 -2.82
C ASN A 9 -19.30 -0.69 -3.44
N MET A 10 -18.86 -0.38 -4.66
CA MET A 10 -17.79 -1.12 -5.32
C MET A 10 -16.49 -1.11 -4.51
N ILE A 11 -16.09 0.06 -4.00
CA ILE A 11 -14.90 0.17 -3.15
C ILE A 11 -15.08 -0.60 -1.84
N ARG A 12 -16.26 -0.53 -1.22
CA ARG A 12 -16.56 -1.29 0.01
C ARG A 12 -16.50 -2.80 -0.23
N ASP A 13 -17.03 -3.28 -1.34
CA ASP A 13 -16.97 -4.69 -1.69
C ASP A 13 -15.53 -5.14 -1.96
N LEU A 14 -14.76 -4.31 -2.65
CA LEU A 14 -13.32 -4.51 -2.84
C LEU A 14 -12.59 -4.60 -1.50
N MET A 15 -12.85 -3.69 -0.56
CA MET A 15 -12.24 -3.74 0.77
C MET A 15 -12.60 -5.02 1.55
N LYS A 16 -13.84 -5.47 1.47
CA LYS A 16 -14.29 -6.71 2.15
C LYS A 16 -13.67 -7.98 1.57
N THR A 17 -13.37 -7.98 0.28
CA THR A 17 -12.83 -9.16 -0.44
C THR A 17 -11.32 -9.09 -0.66
N ARG A 18 -10.61 -8.15 -0.01
CA ARG A 18 -9.16 -7.87 -0.23
C ARG A 18 -8.26 -9.10 -0.08
N ASN A 19 -8.56 -9.99 0.84
CA ASN A 19 -7.78 -11.20 1.06
C ASN A 19 -7.83 -12.17 -0.13
N PHE A 20 -8.89 -12.11 -0.95
CA PHE A 20 -9.03 -12.92 -2.14
C PHE A 20 -8.25 -12.36 -3.32
N HIS A 21 -8.40 -11.08 -3.63
CA HIS A 21 -7.76 -10.45 -4.78
C HIS A 21 -6.48 -9.70 -4.44
N GLN A 22 -6.12 -9.60 -3.14
CA GLN A 22 -4.86 -9.01 -2.64
C GLN A 22 -4.68 -7.51 -2.97
N ILE A 23 -5.78 -6.79 -3.25
CA ILE A 23 -5.79 -5.33 -3.30
C ILE A 23 -6.08 -4.86 -1.88
N MET A 24 -5.07 -4.32 -1.21
CA MET A 24 -5.04 -4.14 0.24
C MET A 24 -5.68 -2.83 0.72
N ILE A 25 -6.57 -2.23 -0.08
CA ILE A 25 -7.33 -1.04 0.34
C ILE A 25 -8.19 -1.40 1.56
N GLY A 26 -8.04 -0.62 2.64
CA GLY A 26 -8.74 -0.85 3.91
C GLY A 26 -8.13 -1.95 4.77
N VAL A 27 -6.89 -2.38 4.49
CA VAL A 27 -6.15 -3.28 5.38
C VAL A 27 -5.95 -2.63 6.75
N ASN A 28 -6.18 -3.39 7.82
CA ASN A 28 -5.78 -2.99 9.17
C ASN A 28 -4.40 -3.58 9.49
N PRO A 29 -3.33 -2.77 9.49
CA PRO A 29 -1.99 -3.30 9.71
C PRO A 29 -1.82 -4.00 11.07
N TYR A 30 -2.51 -3.54 12.09
CA TYR A 30 -2.37 -4.07 13.45
C TYR A 30 -3.02 -5.45 13.63
N GLU A 31 -3.99 -5.79 12.79
CA GLU A 31 -4.71 -7.08 12.82
C GLU A 31 -4.21 -8.06 11.78
N GLU A 32 -3.93 -7.58 10.57
CA GLU A 32 -3.75 -8.43 9.40
C GLU A 32 -2.28 -8.70 9.06
N TRP A 33 -1.34 -7.93 9.65
CA TRP A 33 0.08 -8.01 9.28
C TRP A 33 0.73 -9.37 9.56
N ASP A 34 0.36 -9.99 10.68
CA ASP A 34 0.83 -11.34 11.02
C ASP A 34 0.38 -12.38 9.98
N ASN A 35 -0.85 -12.28 9.49
CA ASN A 35 -1.37 -13.17 8.43
C ASN A 35 -0.66 -12.93 7.09
N ILE A 36 -0.37 -11.68 6.75
CA ILE A 36 0.43 -11.31 5.58
C ILE A 36 1.84 -11.92 5.73
N ALA A 37 2.50 -11.72 6.88
CA ALA A 37 3.82 -12.27 7.16
C ALA A 37 3.87 -13.79 7.07
N LYS A 38 2.88 -14.49 7.64
CA LYS A 38 2.75 -15.96 7.52
C LYS A 38 2.62 -16.42 6.06
N LYS A 39 1.90 -15.70 5.25
CA LYS A 39 1.81 -16.02 3.82
C LYS A 39 3.13 -15.78 3.10
N LEU A 40 3.82 -14.69 3.42
CA LEU A 40 5.11 -14.34 2.83
C LEU A 40 6.24 -15.29 3.28
N SER A 41 6.17 -15.84 4.51
CA SER A 41 7.17 -16.79 5.00
C SER A 41 7.20 -18.12 4.22
N THR A 42 6.16 -18.41 3.43
CA THR A 42 6.13 -19.57 2.53
C THR A 42 6.67 -19.27 1.14
N ALA A 43 7.13 -18.04 0.89
CA ALA A 43 7.62 -17.61 -0.41
C ALA A 43 9.03 -18.14 -0.70
N CYS A 44 9.26 -18.52 -1.95
CA CYS A 44 10.60 -18.85 -2.46
C CYS A 44 11.34 -17.58 -2.90
N TYR A 45 10.62 -16.61 -3.43
CA TYR A 45 11.13 -15.30 -3.85
C TYR A 45 10.18 -14.23 -3.32
N LEU A 46 10.72 -13.20 -2.69
CA LEU A 46 9.98 -12.09 -2.08
C LEU A 46 10.65 -10.77 -2.46
N TRP A 47 9.91 -9.75 -2.83
CA TRP A 47 10.42 -8.39 -3.04
C TRP A 47 9.33 -7.33 -2.87
N ALA A 48 9.74 -6.16 -2.43
CA ALA A 48 8.94 -4.95 -2.48
C ALA A 48 9.44 -4.04 -3.60
N GLY A 49 8.55 -3.30 -4.24
CA GLY A 49 8.92 -2.42 -5.33
C GLY A 49 8.05 -1.19 -5.45
N ASP A 50 8.61 -0.17 -6.08
CA ASP A 50 8.00 1.12 -6.37
C ASP A 50 8.25 1.49 -7.84
N VAL A 51 7.23 2.02 -8.50
CA VAL A 51 7.36 2.53 -9.87
C VAL A 51 7.49 4.04 -9.84
N ALA A 52 8.60 4.53 -10.37
CA ALA A 52 8.87 5.97 -10.39
C ALA A 52 7.81 6.72 -11.19
N LYS A 53 7.33 7.86 -10.63
CA LYS A 53 6.33 8.74 -11.26
C LYS A 53 5.07 7.99 -11.66
N TRP A 54 4.60 7.06 -10.85
CA TRP A 54 3.45 6.19 -11.12
C TRP A 54 2.28 6.90 -11.79
N ASP A 55 1.80 8.00 -11.19
CA ASP A 55 0.63 8.73 -11.66
C ASP A 55 0.74 9.23 -13.12
N GLY A 56 1.97 9.50 -13.60
CA GLY A 56 2.24 9.99 -14.95
C GLY A 56 2.85 8.95 -15.90
N SER A 57 3.19 7.74 -15.43
CA SER A 57 3.85 6.71 -16.24
C SER A 57 2.92 5.58 -16.69
N MET A 58 1.70 5.53 -16.17
CA MET A 58 0.74 4.48 -16.54
C MET A 58 0.41 4.50 -18.02
N LEU A 59 0.40 3.32 -18.65
CA LEU A 59 0.02 3.17 -20.06
C LEU A 59 -1.48 3.43 -20.23
N PRO A 60 -1.89 4.35 -21.15
CA PRO A 60 -3.30 4.65 -21.40
C PRO A 60 -4.11 3.41 -21.78
N GLN A 61 -3.49 2.48 -22.51
CA GLN A 61 -4.14 1.24 -22.94
C GLN A 61 -4.52 0.36 -21.75
N VAL A 62 -3.66 0.30 -20.72
CA VAL A 62 -3.93 -0.47 -19.50
C VAL A 62 -5.02 0.19 -18.67
N GLN A 63 -4.99 1.52 -18.54
CA GLN A 63 -6.06 2.27 -17.88
C GLN A 63 -7.41 2.03 -18.57
N ARG A 64 -7.47 2.09 -19.90
CA ARG A 64 -8.70 1.82 -20.65
C ARG A 64 -9.20 0.40 -20.47
N ALA A 65 -8.33 -0.60 -20.53
CA ALA A 65 -8.71 -2.00 -20.30
C ALA A 65 -9.34 -2.21 -18.90
N ILE A 66 -8.79 -1.57 -17.87
CA ILE A 66 -9.36 -1.58 -16.52
C ILE A 66 -10.72 -0.86 -16.51
N PHE A 67 -10.85 0.24 -17.20
CA PHE A 67 -12.12 0.99 -17.29
C PHE A 67 -13.21 0.20 -17.98
N ASP A 68 -12.90 -0.47 -19.09
CA ASP A 68 -13.84 -1.35 -19.78
C ASP A 68 -14.28 -2.52 -18.90
N LEU A 69 -13.34 -3.12 -18.15
CA LEU A 69 -13.63 -4.14 -17.17
C LEU A 69 -14.62 -3.63 -16.10
N LEU A 70 -14.37 -2.45 -15.54
CA LEU A 70 -15.22 -1.85 -14.51
C LEU A 70 -16.59 -1.46 -15.08
N LEU A 71 -16.62 -0.87 -16.27
CA LEU A 71 -17.87 -0.51 -16.96
C LEU A 71 -18.76 -1.72 -17.22
N SER A 72 -18.17 -2.89 -17.49
CA SER A 72 -18.93 -4.13 -17.70
C SER A 72 -19.78 -4.53 -16.47
N LYS A 73 -19.48 -4.01 -15.27
CA LYS A 73 -20.19 -4.25 -14.02
C LYS A 73 -21.40 -3.31 -13.81
N TYR A 74 -21.47 -2.22 -14.57
CA TYR A 74 -22.56 -1.25 -14.46
C TYR A 74 -23.51 -1.37 -15.67
N LYS A 75 -24.81 -1.16 -15.40
CA LYS A 75 -25.87 -1.27 -16.44
C LYS A 75 -26.73 -0.03 -16.46
N GLY A 76 -27.31 0.27 -17.64
CA GLY A 76 -28.26 1.35 -17.83
C GLY A 76 -27.69 2.75 -17.54
N TYR A 77 -28.49 3.59 -16.93
CA TYR A 77 -28.15 4.96 -16.61
C TYR A 77 -26.84 5.14 -15.82
N TYR A 78 -26.59 4.24 -14.85
CA TYR A 78 -25.37 4.26 -14.06
C TYR A 78 -24.11 3.97 -14.87
N SER A 79 -24.22 3.19 -15.94
CA SER A 79 -23.08 2.94 -16.83
C SER A 79 -22.61 4.20 -17.53
N ALA A 80 -23.53 5.04 -18.03
CA ALA A 80 -23.20 6.31 -18.67
C ALA A 80 -22.52 7.28 -17.70
N ILE A 81 -23.05 7.40 -16.49
CA ILE A 81 -22.46 8.24 -15.43
C ILE A 81 -21.07 7.74 -15.07
N PHE A 82 -20.91 6.43 -14.84
CA PHE A 82 -19.63 5.85 -14.45
C PHE A 82 -18.60 6.01 -15.58
N LYS A 83 -18.99 5.82 -16.83
CA LYS A 83 -18.14 6.11 -17.99
C LYS A 83 -17.63 7.55 -17.96
N HIS A 84 -18.52 8.52 -17.73
CA HIS A 84 -18.12 9.92 -17.63
C HIS A 84 -17.13 10.17 -16.48
N ILE A 85 -17.33 9.56 -15.31
CA ILE A 85 -16.39 9.65 -14.19
C ILE A 85 -15.01 9.11 -14.59
N LEU A 86 -14.95 7.94 -15.24
CA LEU A 86 -13.70 7.33 -15.65
C LEU A 86 -12.98 8.17 -16.72
N GLU A 87 -13.70 8.62 -17.75
CA GLU A 87 -13.13 9.47 -18.81
C GLU A 87 -12.61 10.80 -18.24
N SER A 88 -13.34 11.44 -17.31
CA SER A 88 -12.86 12.66 -16.65
C SER A 88 -11.68 12.42 -15.70
N THR A 89 -11.44 11.18 -15.28
CA THR A 89 -10.27 10.82 -14.49
C THR A 89 -9.02 10.72 -15.37
N ILE A 90 -9.10 10.09 -16.55
CA ILE A 90 -7.98 10.04 -17.50
C ILE A 90 -7.72 11.43 -18.12
N HIS A 91 -8.80 12.08 -18.60
CA HIS A 91 -8.73 13.36 -19.28
C HIS A 91 -9.04 14.51 -18.32
N SER A 92 -8.19 14.64 -17.28
CA SER A 92 -8.37 15.70 -16.29
C SER A 92 -7.74 17.01 -16.75
N LEU A 93 -8.47 18.11 -16.54
CA LEU A 93 -7.94 19.45 -16.69
C LEU A 93 -7.18 19.84 -15.43
N ILE A 94 -5.90 20.15 -15.59
CA ILE A 94 -5.00 20.50 -14.48
C ILE A 94 -4.66 21.98 -14.64
N ALA A 95 -5.03 22.78 -13.62
CA ALA A 95 -4.62 24.18 -13.56
C ALA A 95 -3.17 24.27 -13.08
N MET A 96 -2.30 24.89 -13.86
CA MET A 96 -0.90 25.10 -13.56
C MET A 96 -0.56 26.59 -13.72
N ASN A 97 -0.57 27.33 -12.62
CA ASN A 97 -0.45 28.80 -12.63
C ASN A 97 -1.52 29.44 -13.52
N ASP A 98 -1.11 30.07 -14.61
CA ASP A 98 -2.00 30.75 -15.58
C ASP A 98 -2.44 29.84 -16.74
N ASP A 99 -1.96 28.59 -16.80
CA ASP A 99 -2.24 27.63 -17.85
C ASP A 99 -3.21 26.54 -17.39
N VAL A 100 -3.93 25.96 -18.34
CA VAL A 100 -4.75 24.75 -18.16
C VAL A 100 -4.24 23.66 -19.08
N VAL A 101 -3.74 22.58 -18.49
CA VAL A 101 -3.20 21.43 -19.21
C VAL A 101 -4.20 20.28 -19.19
N LEU A 102 -4.47 19.68 -20.35
CA LEU A 102 -5.25 18.46 -20.46
C LEU A 102 -4.33 17.25 -20.26
N SER A 103 -4.56 16.51 -19.21
CA SER A 103 -3.93 15.20 -19.03
C SER A 103 -4.59 14.14 -19.92
N THR A 104 -3.81 13.26 -20.53
CA THR A 104 -4.31 12.21 -21.43
C THR A 104 -4.16 10.79 -20.87
N HIS A 105 -3.47 10.63 -19.76
CA HIS A 105 -3.16 9.30 -19.18
C HIS A 105 -2.67 9.33 -17.73
N SER A 106 -2.94 10.39 -16.98
CA SER A 106 -2.53 10.46 -15.58
C SER A 106 -3.65 10.01 -14.65
N MET A 107 -3.27 9.75 -13.41
CA MET A 107 -4.22 9.54 -12.31
C MET A 107 -4.11 10.73 -11.35
N PRO A 108 -5.11 11.63 -11.28
CA PRO A 108 -5.07 12.75 -10.34
C PRO A 108 -4.99 12.24 -8.89
N SER A 109 -3.88 12.53 -8.22
CA SER A 109 -3.71 12.25 -6.79
C SER A 109 -4.76 13.01 -5.99
N GLY A 110 -5.64 12.37 -5.28
CA GLY A 110 -6.75 13.00 -4.53
C GLY A 110 -8.13 12.75 -5.13
N SER A 111 -8.23 12.10 -6.29
CA SER A 111 -9.49 11.53 -6.76
C SER A 111 -9.94 10.43 -5.78
N TYR A 112 -11.27 10.32 -5.56
CA TYR A 112 -11.84 9.24 -4.74
C TYR A 112 -11.50 7.84 -5.26
N LEU A 113 -11.20 7.71 -6.54
CA LEU A 113 -10.88 6.45 -7.21
C LEU A 113 -9.38 6.14 -7.28
N THR A 114 -8.50 7.08 -6.91
CA THR A 114 -7.05 6.96 -7.12
C THR A 114 -6.49 5.64 -6.56
N ALA A 115 -6.72 5.34 -5.29
CA ALA A 115 -6.18 4.13 -4.68
C ALA A 115 -6.70 2.85 -5.37
N MET A 116 -8.00 2.81 -5.71
CA MET A 116 -8.61 1.66 -6.36
C MET A 116 -8.08 1.46 -7.78
N LEU A 117 -8.09 2.51 -8.61
CA LEU A 117 -7.66 2.42 -10.00
C LEU A 117 -6.16 2.13 -10.10
N ASN A 118 -5.34 2.80 -9.28
CA ASN A 118 -3.90 2.53 -9.22
C ASN A 118 -3.64 1.07 -8.82
N SER A 119 -4.34 0.54 -7.81
CA SER A 119 -4.19 -0.86 -7.39
C SER A 119 -4.58 -1.85 -8.49
N LEU A 120 -5.69 -1.59 -9.21
CA LEU A 120 -6.13 -2.43 -10.33
C LEU A 120 -5.14 -2.43 -11.49
N VAL A 121 -4.64 -1.24 -11.86
CA VAL A 121 -3.61 -1.09 -12.90
C VAL A 121 -2.32 -1.80 -12.49
N ASN A 122 -1.89 -1.63 -11.25
CA ASN A 122 -0.70 -2.27 -10.69
C ASN A 122 -0.82 -3.80 -10.74
N LYS A 123 -1.98 -4.34 -10.34
CA LYS A 123 -2.28 -5.77 -10.42
C LYS A 123 -2.25 -6.29 -11.86
N PHE A 124 -2.77 -5.49 -12.79
CA PHE A 124 -2.78 -5.85 -14.20
C PHE A 124 -1.36 -5.93 -14.78
N TYR A 125 -0.46 -5.02 -14.40
CA TYR A 125 0.95 -5.11 -14.77
C TYR A 125 1.63 -6.38 -14.24
N THR A 126 1.33 -6.81 -13.02
CA THR A 126 1.83 -8.09 -12.50
C THR A 126 1.33 -9.28 -13.34
N ALA A 127 0.07 -9.25 -13.74
CA ALA A 127 -0.48 -10.31 -14.59
C ALA A 127 0.16 -10.32 -16.00
N MET A 128 0.43 -9.13 -16.57
CA MET A 128 1.15 -9.01 -17.86
C MET A 128 2.59 -9.55 -17.76
N TRP A 129 3.31 -9.18 -16.69
CA TRP A 129 4.64 -9.70 -16.42
C TRP A 129 4.62 -11.23 -16.29
N PHE A 130 3.75 -11.78 -15.45
CA PHE A 130 3.60 -13.22 -15.27
C PHE A 130 3.33 -13.91 -16.62
N TYR A 131 2.38 -13.40 -17.40
CA TYR A 131 2.06 -13.96 -18.71
C TYR A 131 3.27 -13.98 -19.64
N ARG A 132 4.00 -12.86 -19.72
CA ARG A 132 5.20 -12.72 -20.56
C ARG A 132 6.28 -13.72 -20.17
N GLU A 133 6.65 -13.76 -18.89
CA GLU A 133 7.73 -14.64 -18.42
C GLU A 133 7.37 -16.13 -18.56
N MET A 134 6.14 -16.50 -18.23
CA MET A 134 5.67 -17.89 -18.44
C MET A 134 5.82 -18.30 -19.91
N LYS A 135 5.40 -17.46 -20.85
CA LYS A 135 5.52 -17.73 -22.28
C LYS A 135 6.97 -17.79 -22.74
N ALA A 136 7.81 -16.89 -22.29
CA ALA A 136 9.24 -16.86 -22.62
C ALA A 136 9.97 -18.15 -22.19
N HIS A 137 9.49 -18.79 -21.10
CA HIS A 137 10.06 -20.04 -20.57
C HIS A 137 9.27 -21.30 -21.00
N GLY A 138 8.45 -21.21 -22.04
CA GLY A 138 7.70 -22.35 -22.58
C GLY A 138 6.62 -22.89 -21.66
N GLN A 139 6.24 -22.13 -20.62
CA GLN A 139 5.19 -22.49 -19.67
C GLN A 139 3.83 -21.94 -20.13
N GLN A 140 2.75 -22.68 -19.81
CA GLN A 140 1.41 -22.20 -20.12
C GLN A 140 0.90 -21.28 -18.99
N PRO A 141 0.70 -19.96 -19.25
CA PRO A 141 0.10 -19.06 -18.26
C PRO A 141 -1.39 -19.30 -18.17
N THR A 142 -1.87 -19.55 -16.98
CA THR A 142 -3.31 -19.62 -16.69
C THR A 142 -3.65 -18.77 -15.48
N VAL A 143 -4.88 -18.28 -15.40
CA VAL A 143 -5.36 -17.52 -14.26
C VAL A 143 -5.27 -18.35 -12.98
N THR A 144 -5.62 -19.63 -13.04
CA THR A 144 -5.50 -20.55 -11.90
C THR A 144 -4.05 -20.66 -11.41
N LYS A 145 -3.08 -20.80 -12.34
CA LYS A 145 -1.66 -20.89 -11.98
C LYS A 145 -1.17 -19.56 -11.38
N PHE A 146 -1.57 -18.43 -11.96
CA PHE A 146 -1.26 -17.11 -11.38
C PHE A 146 -1.64 -17.03 -9.90
N TRP A 147 -2.90 -17.31 -9.58
CA TRP A 147 -3.39 -17.25 -8.20
C TRP A 147 -2.79 -18.30 -7.26
N ALA A 148 -2.32 -19.42 -7.82
CA ALA A 148 -1.69 -20.47 -7.03
C ALA A 148 -0.24 -20.13 -6.62
N VAL A 149 0.50 -19.41 -7.49
CA VAL A 149 1.95 -19.24 -7.31
C VAL A 149 2.38 -17.80 -7.03
N VAL A 150 1.57 -16.79 -7.41
CA VAL A 150 1.89 -15.37 -7.23
C VAL A 150 1.14 -14.80 -6.04
N VAL A 151 1.86 -14.24 -5.09
CA VAL A 151 1.33 -13.31 -4.09
C VAL A 151 1.66 -11.91 -4.60
N ASP A 152 0.64 -11.04 -4.66
CA ASP A 152 0.77 -9.69 -5.21
C ASP A 152 -0.09 -8.73 -4.38
N TYR A 153 0.44 -8.33 -3.22
CA TYR A 153 -0.21 -7.32 -2.39
C TYR A 153 0.04 -5.93 -2.97
N VAL A 154 -1.04 -5.23 -3.29
CA VAL A 154 -0.99 -3.88 -3.86
C VAL A 154 -1.87 -2.91 -3.10
N TYR A 155 -1.42 -1.68 -2.92
CA TYR A 155 -2.20 -0.55 -2.42
C TYR A 155 -1.78 0.72 -3.18
N GLY A 156 -2.54 1.10 -4.19
CA GLY A 156 -2.13 2.17 -5.10
C GLY A 156 -0.90 1.76 -5.91
N ASP A 157 0.17 2.51 -5.74
CA ASP A 157 1.50 2.27 -6.31
C ASP A 157 2.36 1.33 -5.46
N ASP A 158 2.13 1.27 -4.15
CA ASP A 158 2.83 0.35 -3.27
C ASP A 158 2.59 -1.12 -3.66
N LYS A 159 3.67 -1.89 -3.77
CA LYS A 159 3.65 -3.28 -4.22
C LYS A 159 4.57 -4.16 -3.38
N LEU A 160 4.04 -5.34 -3.00
CA LEU A 160 4.77 -6.40 -2.34
C LEU A 160 4.46 -7.73 -3.02
N ASN A 161 5.46 -8.32 -3.65
CA ASN A 161 5.31 -9.53 -4.45
C ASN A 161 6.04 -10.72 -3.84
N ALA A 162 5.46 -11.91 -4.02
CA ALA A 162 6.15 -13.14 -3.70
C ALA A 162 5.76 -14.26 -4.66
N ILE A 163 6.69 -15.22 -4.86
CA ILE A 163 6.48 -16.44 -5.63
C ILE A 163 6.57 -17.64 -4.70
N LEU A 164 5.57 -18.51 -4.76
CA LEU A 164 5.41 -19.67 -3.87
C LEU A 164 5.98 -20.97 -4.46
N ASP A 165 6.39 -20.97 -5.72
CA ASP A 165 6.93 -22.17 -6.42
C ASP A 165 8.39 -21.95 -6.80
N GLN A 166 9.30 -22.70 -6.18
CA GLN A 166 10.74 -22.63 -6.44
C GLN A 166 11.15 -23.01 -7.88
N ASN A 167 10.31 -23.77 -8.59
CA ASN A 167 10.56 -24.16 -9.97
C ASN A 167 10.32 -23.00 -10.97
N LEU A 168 9.74 -21.92 -10.52
CA LEU A 168 9.48 -20.72 -11.30
C LEU A 168 10.48 -19.60 -10.96
N ASN A 169 11.76 -19.94 -10.84
CA ASN A 169 12.85 -19.04 -10.47
C ASN A 169 13.03 -17.83 -11.41
N PHE A 170 12.56 -17.93 -12.64
CA PHE A 170 12.50 -16.83 -13.59
C PHE A 170 11.42 -15.78 -13.24
N LEU A 171 10.49 -16.08 -12.33
CA LEU A 171 9.56 -15.12 -11.76
C LEU A 171 10.19 -14.48 -10.51
N ASN A 172 10.92 -13.40 -10.68
CA ASN A 172 11.68 -12.75 -9.62
C ASN A 172 11.71 -11.21 -9.78
N ALA A 173 12.34 -10.51 -8.85
CA ALA A 173 12.42 -9.06 -8.87
C ALA A 173 13.14 -8.48 -10.09
N ILE A 174 14.17 -9.16 -10.58
CA ILE A 174 14.95 -8.73 -11.75
C ILE A 174 14.09 -8.79 -13.01
N THR A 175 13.40 -9.90 -13.26
CA THR A 175 12.54 -10.03 -14.44
C THR A 175 11.33 -9.10 -14.38
N MET A 176 10.84 -8.77 -13.18
CA MET A 176 9.81 -7.75 -13.02
C MET A 176 10.35 -6.35 -13.35
N ARG A 177 11.55 -6.00 -12.89
CA ARG A 177 12.21 -4.74 -13.28
C ARG A 177 12.37 -4.66 -14.81
N ASP A 178 12.87 -5.71 -15.43
CA ASP A 178 13.11 -5.76 -16.89
C ASP A 178 11.79 -5.67 -17.67
N PHE A 179 10.71 -6.22 -17.13
CA PHE A 179 9.37 -6.03 -17.67
C PHE A 179 8.96 -4.56 -17.66
N PHE A 180 9.03 -3.89 -16.50
CA PHE A 180 8.66 -2.49 -16.41
C PHE A 180 9.55 -1.61 -17.31
N GLN A 181 10.84 -1.85 -17.37
CA GLN A 181 11.73 -1.14 -18.28
C GLN A 181 11.34 -1.35 -19.76
N SER A 182 10.91 -2.55 -20.13
CA SER A 182 10.48 -2.84 -21.53
C SER A 182 9.23 -2.07 -21.96
N ILE A 183 8.46 -1.58 -21.02
CA ILE A 183 7.27 -0.74 -21.28
C ILE A 183 7.50 0.75 -20.93
N GLY A 184 8.77 1.14 -20.72
CA GLY A 184 9.15 2.53 -20.48
C GLY A 184 8.91 3.03 -19.06
N MET A 185 8.75 2.13 -18.08
CA MET A 185 8.55 2.46 -16.69
C MET A 185 9.79 2.07 -15.86
N ASP A 186 10.13 2.88 -14.88
CA ASP A 186 11.28 2.64 -14.01
C ASP A 186 10.82 2.01 -12.69
N PHE A 187 11.24 0.75 -12.45
CA PHE A 187 10.88 -0.05 -11.28
C PHE A 187 12.09 -0.21 -10.36
N THR A 188 11.95 0.25 -9.13
CA THR A 188 12.98 0.27 -8.09
C THR A 188 12.53 -0.53 -6.87
N ASP A 189 13.42 -0.72 -5.89
CA ASP A 189 13.01 -1.21 -4.58
C ASP A 189 12.18 -0.16 -3.81
N ALA A 190 11.63 -0.56 -2.67
CA ALA A 190 10.83 0.33 -1.81
C ALA A 190 11.62 1.55 -1.27
N ASN A 191 12.96 1.52 -1.34
CA ASN A 191 13.86 2.61 -0.96
C ASN A 191 14.34 3.43 -2.17
N LYS A 192 13.73 3.23 -3.34
CA LYS A 192 14.08 3.89 -4.62
C LYS A 192 15.50 3.59 -5.11
N LYS A 193 16.03 2.42 -4.75
CA LYS A 193 17.32 1.93 -5.24
C LYS A 193 17.10 0.95 -6.40
N PRO A 194 18.09 0.81 -7.31
CA PRO A 194 18.02 -0.17 -8.38
C PRO A 194 17.88 -1.59 -7.82
N ILE A 195 17.00 -2.38 -8.40
CA ILE A 195 16.85 -3.80 -8.08
C ILE A 195 18.02 -4.56 -8.72
N VAL A 196 18.84 -5.20 -7.90
CA VAL A 196 20.03 -5.97 -8.30
C VAL A 196 19.96 -7.44 -7.86
N ASN A 197 19.05 -7.78 -6.95
CA ASN A 197 18.86 -9.14 -6.45
C ASN A 197 17.53 -9.71 -6.91
N GLU A 198 17.45 -11.02 -7.07
CA GLU A 198 16.23 -11.74 -7.47
C GLU A 198 15.16 -11.71 -6.38
N ALA A 199 15.58 -11.64 -5.11
CA ALA A 199 14.70 -11.61 -3.93
C ALA A 199 15.32 -10.80 -2.80
N GLN A 200 14.50 -10.49 -1.82
CA GLN A 200 14.84 -9.83 -0.55
C GLN A 200 14.38 -10.71 0.62
N ASN A 201 14.97 -10.51 1.81
CA ASN A 201 14.45 -11.13 3.02
C ASN A 201 13.23 -10.37 3.53
N ILE A 202 12.42 -11.03 4.37
CA ILE A 202 11.20 -10.41 4.91
C ILE A 202 11.50 -9.21 5.81
N GLU A 203 12.66 -9.22 6.47
CA GLU A 203 13.14 -8.13 7.32
C GLU A 203 13.56 -6.89 6.52
N ASP A 204 13.89 -7.06 5.24
CA ASP A 204 14.37 -5.99 4.36
C ASP A 204 13.25 -5.35 3.54
N VAL A 205 12.07 -5.99 3.46
CA VAL A 205 10.94 -5.47 2.70
C VAL A 205 10.05 -4.59 3.55
N THR A 206 9.47 -3.59 2.91
CA THR A 206 8.44 -2.73 3.51
C THR A 206 7.20 -2.69 2.63
N PHE A 207 6.04 -2.54 3.24
CA PHE A 207 4.77 -2.33 2.57
C PHE A 207 3.98 -1.26 3.32
N LEU A 208 3.44 -0.26 2.64
CA LEU A 208 2.75 0.88 3.25
C LEU A 208 3.63 1.62 4.30
N LYS A 209 4.93 1.75 4.03
CA LYS A 209 5.93 2.32 4.95
C LYS A 209 6.06 1.56 6.26
N ARG A 210 5.64 0.28 6.31
CA ARG A 210 5.69 -0.58 7.48
C ARG A 210 6.57 -1.79 7.22
N SER A 211 7.38 -2.16 8.20
CA SER A 211 8.23 -3.35 8.17
C SER A 211 7.51 -4.56 8.77
N PHE A 212 8.15 -5.73 8.70
CA PHE A 212 7.68 -6.98 9.28
C PHE A 212 8.59 -7.37 10.44
N VAL A 213 8.15 -7.19 11.68
CA VAL A 213 8.98 -7.40 12.87
C VAL A 213 8.27 -8.33 13.86
N PHE A 214 8.92 -9.43 14.26
CA PHE A 214 8.38 -10.29 15.29
C PHE A 214 8.45 -9.60 16.65
N HIS A 215 7.29 -9.42 17.27
CA HIS A 215 7.15 -8.78 18.58
C HIS A 215 7.04 -9.85 19.69
N HIS A 216 8.11 -10.04 20.45
CA HIS A 216 8.22 -11.14 21.42
C HIS A 216 7.11 -11.14 22.49
N ILE A 217 6.69 -9.97 22.99
CA ILE A 217 5.65 -9.87 24.02
C ILE A 217 4.25 -10.22 23.45
N LEU A 218 3.98 -9.87 22.19
CA LEU A 218 2.71 -10.14 21.53
C LEU A 218 2.68 -11.52 20.85
N GLY A 219 3.84 -12.16 20.64
CA GLY A 219 3.96 -13.47 20.01
C GLY A 219 3.53 -13.52 18.54
N LYS A 220 3.59 -12.38 17.84
CA LYS A 220 3.18 -12.25 16.44
C LYS A 220 4.02 -11.22 15.68
N VAL A 221 3.96 -11.23 14.36
CA VAL A 221 4.60 -10.22 13.52
C VAL A 221 3.77 -8.94 13.53
N MET A 222 4.42 -7.84 13.88
CA MET A 222 3.85 -6.50 13.93
C MET A 222 4.42 -5.62 12.81
N CYS A 223 3.83 -4.45 12.66
CA CYS A 223 4.02 -3.53 11.55
C CYS A 223 4.56 -2.17 11.99
N PRO A 224 5.75 -2.05 12.59
CA PRO A 224 6.28 -0.74 12.95
C PRO A 224 6.38 0.14 11.71
N LEU A 225 5.93 1.39 11.85
CA LEU A 225 6.00 2.37 10.78
C LEU A 225 7.46 2.77 10.56
N ASP A 226 7.85 3.13 9.33
CA ASP A 226 9.17 3.70 9.08
C ASP A 226 9.46 4.88 10.02
N TRP A 227 10.67 4.89 10.61
CA TRP A 227 11.05 5.88 11.61
C TRP A 227 10.97 7.33 11.12
N ASN A 228 11.39 7.58 9.88
CA ASN A 228 11.32 8.93 9.32
C ASN A 228 9.88 9.37 9.13
N THR A 229 9.01 8.47 8.68
CA THR A 229 7.57 8.71 8.52
C THR A 229 6.93 9.00 9.87
N LEU A 230 7.23 8.19 10.89
CA LEU A 230 6.70 8.38 12.24
C LEU A 230 7.17 9.70 12.86
N SER A 231 8.47 10.00 12.79
CA SER A 231 9.04 11.24 13.34
C SER A 231 8.54 12.49 12.62
N THR A 232 8.40 12.44 11.30
CA THR A 232 7.88 13.55 10.49
C THR A 232 6.40 13.82 10.78
N SER A 233 5.61 12.79 11.08
CA SER A 233 4.19 12.94 11.42
C SER A 233 3.96 13.86 12.63
N MET A 234 4.93 13.93 13.56
CA MET A 234 4.87 14.80 14.73
C MET A 234 5.03 16.30 14.42
N GLN A 235 5.57 16.64 13.25
CA GLN A 235 5.84 18.04 12.85
C GLN A 235 4.58 18.77 12.35
N TRP A 236 3.50 18.07 12.07
CA TRP A 236 2.28 18.64 11.50
C TRP A 236 1.20 18.76 12.57
N ILE A 237 0.62 19.96 12.72
CA ILE A 237 -0.48 20.25 13.66
C ILE A 237 -1.66 20.78 12.85
N ASP A 238 -2.85 20.25 13.10
CA ASP A 238 -4.09 20.80 12.57
C ASP A 238 -4.42 22.11 13.28
N LYS A 239 -4.30 23.21 12.56
CA LYS A 239 -4.53 24.57 13.08
C LYS A 239 -6.00 24.89 13.38
N THR A 240 -6.93 24.02 12.98
CA THR A 240 -8.38 24.22 13.20
C THR A 240 -8.88 23.67 14.53
N LYS A 241 -8.02 22.95 15.26
CA LYS A 241 -8.34 22.33 16.55
C LYS A 241 -7.54 22.96 17.69
N GLU A 242 -7.98 22.74 18.93
CA GLU A 242 -7.24 23.15 20.12
C GLU A 242 -5.88 22.43 20.17
N VAL A 243 -4.81 23.21 20.27
CA VAL A 243 -3.42 22.72 20.16
C VAL A 243 -3.13 21.64 21.20
N ASP A 244 -3.57 21.82 22.45
CA ASP A 244 -3.30 20.88 23.54
C ASP A 244 -3.96 19.52 23.32
N VAL A 245 -5.18 19.50 22.80
CA VAL A 245 -5.90 18.27 22.46
C VAL A 245 -5.20 17.53 21.34
N VAL A 246 -4.87 18.25 20.25
CA VAL A 246 -4.17 17.65 19.10
C VAL A 246 -2.81 17.11 19.52
N MET A 247 -2.09 17.82 20.37
CA MET A 247 -0.77 17.42 20.85
C MET A 247 -0.84 16.16 21.68
N ARG A 248 -1.78 16.08 22.63
CA ARG A 248 -2.01 14.88 23.44
C ARG A 248 -2.35 13.66 22.58
N ASP A 249 -3.28 13.81 21.63
CA ASP A 249 -3.69 12.73 20.75
C ASP A 249 -2.51 12.22 19.89
N LYS A 250 -1.69 13.15 19.38
CA LYS A 250 -0.47 12.81 18.65
C LYS A 250 0.58 12.09 19.50
N LEU A 251 0.80 12.56 20.72
CA LEU A 251 1.72 11.92 21.65
C LEU A 251 1.28 10.49 21.99
N ASN A 252 -0.02 10.29 22.18
CA ASN A 252 -0.59 8.96 22.43
C ASN A 252 -0.47 8.06 21.20
N ALA A 253 -0.77 8.57 20.00
CA ALA A 253 -0.59 7.81 18.76
C ALA A 253 0.87 7.44 18.52
N PHE A 254 1.79 8.36 18.77
CA PHE A 254 3.23 8.12 18.66
C PHE A 254 3.72 7.04 19.62
N GLN A 255 3.28 7.05 20.89
CA GLN A 255 3.63 6.01 21.86
C GLN A 255 3.10 4.63 21.45
N ARG A 256 1.88 4.56 20.91
CA ARG A 256 1.31 3.32 20.36
C ARG A 256 2.18 2.77 19.22
N GLU A 257 2.57 3.60 18.28
CA GLU A 257 3.47 3.17 17.18
C GLU A 257 4.86 2.78 17.70
N LEU A 258 5.43 3.50 18.67
CA LEU A 258 6.71 3.15 19.28
C LEU A 258 6.69 1.75 19.91
N TYR A 259 5.58 1.33 20.53
CA TYR A 259 5.46 0.03 21.16
C TYR A 259 5.66 -1.13 20.18
N LEU A 260 5.47 -0.92 18.89
CA LEU A 260 5.67 -1.94 17.86
C LEU A 260 7.14 -2.20 17.52
N TYR A 261 8.06 -1.33 17.97
CA TYR A 261 9.49 -1.50 17.72
C TYR A 261 10.13 -2.44 18.75
N PRO A 262 11.10 -3.29 18.34
CA PRO A 262 11.80 -4.18 19.26
C PRO A 262 12.56 -3.45 20.38
N ASP A 263 13.05 -2.25 20.09
CA ASP A 263 13.81 -1.38 20.97
C ASP A 263 12.93 -0.26 21.60
N TYR A 264 11.66 -0.56 21.86
CA TYR A 264 10.66 0.38 22.38
C TYR A 264 11.15 1.22 23.56
N GLU A 265 11.71 0.58 24.60
CA GLU A 265 12.14 1.29 25.82
C GLU A 265 13.27 2.30 25.54
N VAL A 266 14.20 1.96 24.66
CA VAL A 266 15.28 2.86 24.25
C VAL A 266 14.70 4.07 23.49
N ARG A 267 13.84 3.82 22.52
CA ARG A 267 13.20 4.90 21.74
C ARG A 267 12.32 5.78 22.60
N LEU A 268 11.59 5.22 23.53
CA LEU A 268 10.76 5.98 24.48
C LEU A 268 11.65 6.86 25.39
N GLY A 269 12.77 6.33 25.89
CA GLY A 269 13.75 7.09 26.67
C GLY A 269 14.34 8.28 25.89
N ASP A 270 14.69 8.07 24.64
CA ASP A 270 15.19 9.15 23.76
C ASP A 270 14.11 10.19 23.44
N PHE A 271 12.88 9.74 23.25
CA PHE A 271 11.74 10.61 23.05
C PHE A 271 11.46 11.48 24.26
N ARG A 272 11.48 10.92 25.47
CA ARG A 272 11.37 11.68 26.74
C ARG A 272 12.41 12.79 26.84
N LYS A 273 13.70 12.47 26.57
CA LYS A 273 14.80 13.46 26.59
C LYS A 273 14.58 14.60 25.57
N ARG A 274 13.96 14.31 24.45
CA ARG A 274 13.68 15.35 23.42
C ARG A 274 12.53 16.24 23.84
N ILE A 275 11.44 15.69 24.35
CA ILE A 275 10.25 16.44 24.77
C ILE A 275 10.54 17.31 25.99
N SER A 276 11.33 16.83 26.95
CA SER A 276 11.67 17.59 28.15
C SER A 276 12.35 18.94 27.86
N LYS A 277 13.05 19.07 26.71
CA LYS A 277 13.64 20.33 26.26
C LYS A 277 12.59 21.41 25.93
N PHE A 278 11.35 21.05 25.74
CA PHE A 278 10.24 21.95 25.41
C PHE A 278 9.30 22.22 26.58
N ASN A 279 9.69 21.82 27.80
CA ASN A 279 8.85 21.88 29.00
C ASN A 279 7.48 21.18 28.84
N VAL A 280 7.41 20.16 28.00
CA VAL A 280 6.23 19.32 27.80
C VAL A 280 6.36 18.07 28.66
N THR A 281 5.39 17.80 29.50
CA THR A 281 5.30 16.54 30.27
C THR A 281 4.62 15.48 29.40
N LEU A 282 5.33 14.38 29.17
CA LEU A 282 4.74 13.22 28.50
C LEU A 282 3.92 12.41 29.51
N GLU A 283 2.63 12.32 29.26
CA GLU A 283 1.78 11.33 29.93
C GLU A 283 2.04 9.96 29.25
N GLU A 284 2.65 9.06 30.01
CA GLU A 284 3.05 7.77 29.47
C GLU A 284 1.89 6.79 29.48
N LEU A 285 1.67 6.14 28.34
CA LEU A 285 0.73 5.04 28.24
C LEU A 285 1.33 3.79 28.91
N PRO A 286 0.63 3.17 29.89
CA PRO A 286 1.12 1.98 30.57
C PRO A 286 1.36 0.83 29.58
N SER A 287 2.48 0.08 29.74
CA SER A 287 2.80 -1.06 28.88
C SER A 287 1.71 -2.13 28.85
N CYS A 288 0.97 -2.31 29.96
CA CYS A 288 -0.17 -3.22 30.02
C CYS A 288 -1.33 -2.74 29.13
N TYR A 289 -1.59 -1.44 29.08
CA TYR A 289 -2.56 -0.86 28.16
C TYR A 289 -2.16 -1.06 26.71
N LEU A 290 -0.91 -0.73 26.35
CA LEU A 290 -0.38 -0.93 24.99
C LEU A 290 -0.44 -2.40 24.56
N ARG A 291 -0.08 -3.32 25.45
CA ARG A 291 -0.22 -4.76 25.21
C ARG A 291 -1.67 -5.14 24.92
N ASN A 292 -2.62 -4.66 25.73
CA ASN A 292 -4.04 -4.97 25.53
C ASN A 292 -4.58 -4.41 24.22
N VAL A 293 -4.21 -3.19 23.85
CA VAL A 293 -4.55 -2.58 22.56
C VAL A 293 -4.21 -3.50 21.40
N TYR A 294 -3.02 -4.10 21.40
CA TYR A 294 -2.57 -4.94 20.27
C TYR A 294 -2.87 -6.44 20.45
N SER A 295 -3.27 -6.90 21.64
CA SER A 295 -3.71 -8.28 21.86
C SER A 295 -5.17 -8.50 21.50
N ASN A 296 -6.04 -7.48 21.71
CA ASN A 296 -7.49 -7.55 21.59
C ASN A 296 -8.02 -6.65 20.45
N VAL A 297 -7.34 -6.60 19.32
CA VAL A 297 -7.65 -5.67 18.20
C VAL A 297 -8.95 -6.03 17.48
N SER A 298 -10.02 -6.42 18.13
CA SER A 298 -11.26 -6.74 17.40
C SER A 298 -12.32 -5.64 17.33
N GLU A 299 -12.28 -4.57 18.12
CA GLU A 299 -13.41 -3.61 18.13
C GLU A 299 -13.10 -2.11 18.22
N GLU A 300 -11.96 -1.67 18.75
CA GLU A 300 -11.77 -0.22 19.04
C GLU A 300 -11.13 0.62 17.91
N PHE A 301 -10.55 0.02 16.90
CA PHE A 301 -9.87 0.76 15.80
C PHE A 301 -10.76 1.07 14.58
N LEU A 302 -12.03 0.75 14.61
CA LEU A 302 -12.96 1.01 13.49
C LEU A 302 -13.42 2.47 13.37
N TYR A 303 -13.00 3.37 14.26
CA TYR A 303 -13.54 4.74 14.38
C TYR A 303 -12.51 5.88 14.29
N TYR A 304 -11.36 5.68 13.64
CA TYR A 304 -10.43 6.81 13.36
C TYR A 304 -10.10 6.97 11.90
#